data_74c27f5ba000df0d64cc755aa8a1d5ba
#
_entry.id   74c27f5ba000df0d64cc755aa8a1d5ba
#
_cell.length_a   1.000
_cell.length_b   1.000
_cell.length_c   1.000
_cell.angle_alpha   90.00
_cell.angle_beta   90.00
_cell.angle_gamma   90.00
#
_symmetry.space_group_name_H-M   'P 1'
#
loop_
_entity.id
_entity.type
_entity.pdbx_description
1 polymer ?
#
loop_
_entity_poly.entity_id
_entity_poly.type
_entity_poly.pdbx_seq_one_letter_code
_entity_poly.pdbx_strand_id
1 'polypeptide(L)'
;MSNTIIGYQNRIDAATFAAYGSWSTTLPLTNIKTRQLSKKARSTNAANSSTKLRFSLDSERIIGSVAIVNHNMQKDATWRYRVYSDSGYSTLVYDSGTINVWPLMPFGSYEWEDSRFWDLQLSAEEIALFTKTLTYVPDTVASAQYYQIEFFDSTNTDGYVELGRIFVGAIYQPEINMSLGASIGDETNTIVDVALSGAEFFDRRNSSRVAQFTLDHLAYNESIINGDIMKISGVDAEVLYIYDNNTALDLHRRAFLGRLRALSPISQPYNTRYQTTYEIKELL
;
A
#
# COMPACT_ATOMS: atom_id res chain seq x y z
N MET A 1 1.22 -20.02 -2.41
CA MET A 1 1.65 -18.76 -1.79
C MET A 1 2.61 -18.10 -2.75
N SER A 2 2.42 -16.82 -3.03
CA SER A 2 3.46 -16.06 -3.72
C SER A 2 4.55 -15.66 -2.71
N ASN A 3 5.72 -15.29 -3.19
CA ASN A 3 6.78 -14.80 -2.31
C ASN A 3 6.43 -13.37 -1.86
N THR A 4 6.99 -12.97 -0.72
CA THR A 4 6.84 -11.60 -0.21
C THR A 4 7.29 -10.57 -1.23
N ILE A 5 6.64 -9.41 -1.26
CA ILE A 5 6.98 -8.32 -2.17
C ILE A 5 7.39 -7.09 -1.35
N ILE A 6 8.47 -6.46 -1.76
CA ILE A 6 8.95 -5.20 -1.21
C ILE A 6 8.89 -4.16 -2.32
N GLY A 7 7.95 -3.21 -2.20
CA GLY A 7 7.91 -2.02 -3.05
C GLY A 7 8.86 -0.96 -2.53
N TYR A 8 9.64 -0.37 -3.38
CA TYR A 8 10.62 0.63 -3.00
C TYR A 8 10.66 1.80 -3.97
N GLN A 9 11.21 2.92 -3.52
CA GLN A 9 11.36 4.14 -4.29
C GLN A 9 10.02 4.69 -4.82
N ASN A 10 9.23 5.27 -3.93
CA ASN A 10 7.98 5.93 -4.32
C ASN A 10 8.22 7.05 -5.33
N ARG A 11 7.69 6.91 -6.53
CA ARG A 11 7.87 7.86 -7.64
C ARG A 11 6.84 8.98 -7.66
N ILE A 12 5.78 8.89 -6.86
CA ILE A 12 4.70 9.88 -6.82
C ILE A 12 5.20 11.27 -6.38
N ASP A 13 6.26 11.33 -5.57
CA ASP A 13 6.80 12.58 -5.04
C ASP A 13 7.33 13.50 -6.17
N ALA A 14 7.93 12.91 -7.20
CA ALA A 14 8.43 13.60 -8.37
C ALA A 14 7.40 13.71 -9.52
N ALA A 15 6.24 13.03 -9.40
CA ALA A 15 5.24 13.00 -10.45
C ALA A 15 4.60 14.38 -10.68
N THR A 16 4.17 14.65 -11.91
CA THR A 16 3.38 15.82 -12.25
C THR A 16 1.93 15.43 -12.45
N PHE A 17 1.01 16.05 -11.70
CA PHE A 17 -0.42 15.81 -11.84
C PHE A 17 -1.00 16.64 -12.99
N ALA A 18 -1.75 15.97 -13.87
CA ALA A 18 -2.54 16.65 -14.90
C ALA A 18 -3.90 17.07 -14.35
N ALA A 19 -4.49 18.11 -14.94
CA ALA A 19 -5.85 18.55 -14.64
C ALA A 19 -6.86 17.48 -15.12
N TYR A 20 -7.20 16.52 -14.25
CA TYR A 20 -8.11 15.43 -14.55
C TYR A 20 -8.89 15.06 -13.29
N GLY A 21 -10.22 14.97 -13.41
CA GLY A 21 -11.09 14.90 -12.25
C GLY A 21 -11.33 16.27 -11.63
N SER A 22 -11.92 16.31 -10.46
CA SER A 22 -12.24 17.54 -9.74
C SER A 22 -11.85 17.40 -8.27
N TRP A 23 -10.81 18.13 -7.87
CA TRP A 23 -10.22 18.04 -6.53
C TRP A 23 -10.36 19.39 -5.81
N SER A 24 -10.56 19.33 -4.51
CA SER A 24 -10.74 20.50 -3.65
C SER A 24 -9.49 21.38 -3.66
N THR A 25 -9.69 22.70 -3.65
CA THR A 25 -8.60 23.67 -3.54
C THR A 25 -7.99 23.75 -2.14
N THR A 26 -8.77 23.41 -1.10
CA THR A 26 -8.31 23.39 0.30
C THR A 26 -7.59 22.11 0.65
N LEU A 27 -7.96 20.98 0.01
CA LEU A 27 -7.34 19.67 0.15
C LEU A 27 -6.91 19.16 -1.23
N PRO A 28 -5.91 19.80 -1.84
CA PRO A 28 -5.55 19.59 -3.23
C PRO A 28 -4.89 18.22 -3.45
N LEU A 29 -4.94 17.75 -4.69
CA LEU A 29 -4.33 16.47 -5.10
C LEU A 29 -2.83 16.40 -4.77
N THR A 30 -2.14 17.55 -4.72
CA THR A 30 -0.71 17.62 -4.34
C THR A 30 -0.43 17.14 -2.91
N ASN A 31 -1.43 17.09 -2.02
CA ASN A 31 -1.26 16.56 -0.67
C ASN A 31 -0.83 15.08 -0.67
N ILE A 32 -1.20 14.31 -1.70
CA ILE A 32 -0.79 12.91 -1.86
C ILE A 32 0.73 12.73 -1.88
N LYS A 33 1.49 13.76 -2.30
CA LYS A 33 2.96 13.74 -2.28
C LYS A 33 3.55 13.88 -0.88
N THR A 34 2.74 14.25 0.11
CA THR A 34 3.22 14.45 1.47
C THR A 34 3.18 13.12 2.22
N ARG A 35 4.26 12.78 2.92
CA ARG A 35 4.37 11.54 3.71
C ARG A 35 3.45 11.51 4.93
N GLN A 36 2.92 12.66 5.35
CA GLN A 36 1.98 12.75 6.45
C GLN A 36 0.60 12.26 6.00
N LEU A 37 0.17 11.09 6.46
CA LEU A 37 -1.12 10.49 6.08
C LEU A 37 -2.33 11.30 6.52
N SER A 38 -2.17 12.23 7.46
CA SER A 38 -3.21 13.16 7.89
C SER A 38 -3.50 14.27 6.87
N LYS A 39 -2.56 14.56 5.96
CA LYS A 39 -2.76 15.52 4.87
C LYS A 39 -3.37 14.81 3.68
N LYS A 40 -4.69 14.78 3.63
CA LYS A 40 -5.43 14.11 2.58
C LYS A 40 -5.69 15.01 1.37
N ALA A 41 -5.81 14.40 0.20
CA ALA A 41 -6.45 15.01 -0.97
C ALA A 41 -7.94 14.62 -0.96
N ARG A 42 -8.83 15.54 -1.34
CA ARG A 42 -10.27 15.32 -1.35
C ARG A 42 -10.86 15.71 -2.69
N SER A 43 -11.69 14.84 -3.27
CA SER A 43 -12.49 15.18 -4.44
C SER A 43 -13.60 16.18 -4.09
N THR A 44 -14.09 16.94 -5.06
CA THR A 44 -15.19 17.90 -4.83
C THR A 44 -16.51 17.21 -4.56
N ASN A 45 -16.71 16.01 -5.10
CA ASN A 45 -17.88 15.16 -4.88
C ASN A 45 -17.51 13.70 -5.18
N ALA A 46 -18.44 12.78 -4.94
CA ALA A 46 -18.27 11.33 -5.18
C ALA A 46 -18.59 10.89 -6.61
N ALA A 47 -18.91 11.80 -7.53
CA ALA A 47 -19.22 11.43 -8.91
C ALA A 47 -17.99 10.87 -9.63
N ASN A 48 -18.16 9.83 -10.44
CA ASN A 48 -17.09 9.17 -11.19
C ASN A 48 -16.29 10.12 -12.12
N SER A 49 -16.90 11.23 -12.52
CA SER A 49 -16.21 12.27 -13.29
C SER A 49 -15.19 13.06 -12.47
N SER A 50 -15.42 13.17 -11.16
CA SER A 50 -14.59 13.95 -10.22
C SER A 50 -13.51 13.11 -9.55
N THR A 51 -13.77 11.82 -9.30
CA THR A 51 -12.91 10.90 -8.52
C THR A 51 -11.87 10.19 -9.37
N LYS A 52 -11.13 10.94 -10.17
CA LYS A 52 -10.09 10.40 -11.05
C LYS A 52 -8.89 11.33 -11.10
N LEU A 53 -7.73 10.74 -11.36
CA LEU A 53 -6.47 11.48 -11.43
C LEU A 53 -5.58 10.95 -12.55
N ARG A 54 -4.78 11.82 -13.09
CA ARG A 54 -3.71 11.52 -14.05
C ARG A 54 -2.40 12.10 -13.55
N PHE A 55 -1.35 11.36 -13.73
CA PHE A 55 -0.01 11.85 -13.43
C PHE A 55 1.00 11.31 -14.43
N SER A 56 2.08 12.06 -14.60
CA SER A 56 3.23 11.67 -15.39
C SER A 56 4.47 11.64 -14.53
N LEU A 57 5.35 10.68 -14.77
CA LEU A 57 6.67 10.61 -14.17
C LEU A 57 7.67 11.45 -15.00
N ASP A 58 8.84 11.67 -14.43
CA ASP A 58 9.96 12.38 -15.07
C ASP A 58 10.45 11.70 -16.36
N SER A 59 10.37 10.37 -16.40
CA SER A 59 10.78 9.54 -17.54
C SER A 59 10.00 8.22 -17.50
N GLU A 60 10.11 7.43 -18.55
CA GLU A 60 9.58 6.06 -18.57
C GLU A 60 10.19 5.25 -17.44
N ARG A 61 9.31 4.59 -16.69
CA ARG A 61 9.68 3.74 -15.56
C ARG A 61 8.89 2.45 -15.58
N ILE A 62 9.50 1.43 -15.04
CA ILE A 62 8.83 0.17 -14.73
C ILE A 62 8.21 0.30 -13.35
N ILE A 63 6.88 0.30 -13.29
CA ILE A 63 6.11 0.33 -12.04
C ILE A 63 5.57 -1.06 -11.79
N GLY A 64 5.99 -1.65 -10.68
CA GLY A 64 5.59 -2.99 -10.28
C GLY A 64 4.51 -3.01 -9.19
N SER A 65 4.25 -1.89 -8.52
CA SER A 65 3.19 -1.82 -7.51
C SER A 65 2.58 -0.43 -7.40
N VAL A 66 1.28 -0.43 -7.08
CA VAL A 66 0.51 0.76 -6.74
C VAL A 66 -0.18 0.51 -5.41
N ALA A 67 -0.06 1.43 -4.46
CA ALA A 67 -0.83 1.37 -3.23
C ALA A 67 -1.46 2.73 -2.91
N ILE A 68 -2.65 2.69 -2.32
CA ILE A 68 -3.38 3.87 -1.88
C ILE A 68 -3.66 3.69 -0.39
N VAL A 69 -3.16 4.61 0.41
CA VAL A 69 -3.17 4.50 1.87
C VAL A 69 -4.05 5.59 2.48
N ASN A 70 -4.78 5.23 3.51
CA ASN A 70 -5.66 6.12 4.27
C ASN A 70 -6.76 6.76 3.41
N HIS A 71 -7.55 5.94 2.75
CA HIS A 71 -8.70 6.35 1.93
C HIS A 71 -10.03 6.16 2.69
N ASN A 72 -11.10 6.83 2.24
CA ASN A 72 -12.45 6.68 2.81
C ASN A 72 -13.42 5.87 1.92
N MET A 73 -12.89 5.18 0.90
CA MET A 73 -13.72 4.38 -0.02
C MET A 73 -14.49 3.29 0.71
N GLN A 74 -15.74 3.11 0.32
CA GLN A 74 -16.67 2.15 0.91
C GLN A 74 -16.44 0.72 0.44
N LYS A 75 -17.15 -0.23 1.07
CA LYS A 75 -17.00 -1.67 0.81
C LYS A 75 -17.31 -2.07 -0.64
N ASP A 76 -18.28 -1.38 -1.27
CA ASP A 76 -18.72 -1.64 -2.64
C ASP A 76 -17.92 -0.85 -3.69
N ALA A 77 -16.97 -0.02 -3.24
CA ALA A 77 -16.16 0.80 -4.13
C ALA A 77 -15.29 -0.06 -5.03
N THR A 78 -15.15 0.39 -6.26
CA THR A 78 -14.23 -0.20 -7.23
C THR A 78 -13.27 0.86 -7.76
N TRP A 79 -12.18 0.43 -8.34
CA TRP A 79 -11.20 1.32 -8.92
C TRP A 79 -10.57 0.70 -10.17
N ARG A 80 -9.84 1.52 -10.94
CA ARG A 80 -9.18 1.11 -12.17
C ARG A 80 -7.85 1.82 -12.32
N TYR A 81 -6.83 1.09 -12.72
CA TYR A 81 -5.49 1.59 -13.01
C TYR A 81 -5.16 1.39 -14.47
N ARG A 82 -4.73 2.45 -15.14
CA ARG A 82 -4.34 2.42 -16.55
C ARG A 82 -3.00 3.07 -16.77
N VAL A 83 -2.27 2.56 -17.74
CA VAL A 83 -0.94 3.01 -18.13
C VAL A 83 -0.95 3.35 -19.61
N TYR A 84 -0.36 4.49 -19.96
CA TYR A 84 -0.32 5.00 -21.32
C TYR A 84 1.11 5.33 -21.75
N SER A 85 1.40 5.17 -23.06
CA SER A 85 2.70 5.52 -23.62
C SER A 85 2.80 7.00 -24.05
N ASP A 86 1.68 7.68 -24.22
CA ASP A 86 1.61 9.04 -24.74
C ASP A 86 1.03 10.06 -23.75
N SER A 87 1.45 11.32 -23.88
CA SER A 87 0.99 12.42 -23.04
C SER A 87 -0.49 12.77 -23.25
N GLY A 88 -1.08 12.37 -24.36
CA GLY A 88 -2.50 12.55 -24.66
C GLY A 88 -3.41 11.52 -24.00
N TYR A 89 -2.83 10.47 -23.36
CA TYR A 89 -3.57 9.35 -22.76
C TYR A 89 -4.48 8.65 -23.78
N SER A 90 -4.00 8.45 -24.99
CA SER A 90 -4.74 7.82 -26.09
C SER A 90 -4.25 6.40 -26.38
N THR A 91 -2.95 6.13 -26.21
CA THR A 91 -2.34 4.83 -26.47
C THR A 91 -2.20 4.05 -25.17
N LEU A 92 -3.16 3.15 -24.95
CA LEU A 92 -3.21 2.29 -23.77
C LEU A 92 -2.15 1.20 -23.84
N VAL A 93 -1.33 1.07 -22.80
CA VAL A 93 -0.32 0.01 -22.66
C VAL A 93 -0.80 -1.08 -21.70
N TYR A 94 -1.43 -0.67 -20.60
CA TYR A 94 -1.94 -1.61 -19.60
C TYR A 94 -3.24 -1.10 -19.01
N ASP A 95 -4.15 -2.03 -18.71
CA ASP A 95 -5.42 -1.77 -18.05
C ASP A 95 -5.71 -2.88 -17.04
N SER A 96 -5.87 -2.52 -15.79
CA SER A 96 -6.21 -3.47 -14.73
C SER A 96 -7.65 -4.01 -14.83
N GLY A 97 -8.48 -3.39 -15.68
CA GLY A 97 -9.93 -3.56 -15.56
C GLY A 97 -10.46 -2.93 -14.28
N THR A 98 -11.71 -3.19 -13.96
CA THR A 98 -12.34 -2.74 -12.72
C THR A 98 -12.05 -3.73 -11.59
N ILE A 99 -11.50 -3.25 -10.49
CA ILE A 99 -11.07 -4.05 -9.34
C ILE A 99 -11.82 -3.57 -8.11
N ASN A 100 -12.23 -4.47 -7.23
CA ASN A 100 -12.81 -4.12 -5.94
C ASN A 100 -11.75 -3.47 -5.03
N VAL A 101 -12.13 -2.43 -4.30
CA VAL A 101 -11.27 -1.81 -3.28
C VAL A 101 -11.07 -2.77 -2.11
N TRP A 102 -12.14 -3.45 -1.71
CA TRP A 102 -12.12 -4.45 -0.66
C TRP A 102 -12.31 -5.85 -1.27
N PRO A 103 -11.53 -6.83 -0.83
CA PRO A 103 -11.68 -8.19 -1.35
C PRO A 103 -13.03 -8.78 -0.93
N LEU A 104 -13.62 -9.56 -1.83
CA LEU A 104 -14.76 -10.39 -1.49
C LEU A 104 -14.25 -11.68 -0.84
N MET A 105 -14.90 -12.09 0.24
CA MET A 105 -14.59 -13.33 0.91
C MET A 105 -15.07 -14.52 0.08
N PRO A 106 -14.35 -15.67 0.09
CA PRO A 106 -14.82 -16.86 -0.62
C PRO A 106 -16.17 -17.32 -0.08
N PHE A 107 -16.97 -17.91 -0.95
CA PHE A 107 -18.22 -18.55 -0.53
C PHE A 107 -17.94 -19.62 0.53
N GLY A 108 -18.70 -19.57 1.63
CA GLY A 108 -18.51 -20.45 2.78
C GLY A 108 -17.57 -19.93 3.86
N SER A 109 -17.03 -18.69 3.74
CA SER A 109 -16.25 -18.04 4.80
C SER A 109 -17.12 -17.60 5.98
N TYR A 110 -18.40 -17.40 5.77
CA TYR A 110 -19.37 -17.00 6.79
C TYR A 110 -20.38 -18.11 7.00
N GLU A 111 -20.86 -18.23 8.23
CA GLU A 111 -21.98 -19.12 8.53
C GLU A 111 -23.29 -18.58 7.90
N TRP A 112 -24.18 -19.47 7.57
CA TRP A 112 -25.43 -19.14 6.88
C TRP A 112 -26.31 -18.14 7.65
N GLU A 113 -26.19 -18.10 8.97
CA GLU A 113 -26.91 -17.17 9.85
C GLU A 113 -26.28 -15.75 9.88
N ASP A 114 -25.04 -15.60 9.37
CA ASP A 114 -24.37 -14.31 9.30
C ASP A 114 -25.02 -13.45 8.20
N SER A 115 -25.33 -12.19 8.51
CA SER A 115 -25.87 -11.24 7.54
C SER A 115 -25.00 -11.03 6.30
N ARG A 116 -23.69 -11.34 6.41
CA ARG A 116 -22.69 -11.21 5.35
C ARG A 116 -22.57 -12.45 4.46
N PHE A 117 -23.33 -13.51 4.77
CA PHE A 117 -23.28 -14.76 4.00
C PHE A 117 -23.51 -14.58 2.50
N TRP A 118 -24.41 -13.67 2.14
CA TRP A 118 -24.75 -13.37 0.75
C TRP A 118 -23.89 -12.27 0.14
N ASP A 119 -23.48 -11.27 0.91
CA ASP A 119 -22.68 -10.15 0.44
C ASP A 119 -21.18 -10.48 0.33
N LEU A 120 -20.71 -11.46 1.11
CA LEU A 120 -19.31 -11.89 1.18
C LEU A 120 -18.34 -10.74 1.45
N GLN A 121 -18.80 -9.68 2.11
CA GLN A 121 -18.02 -8.47 2.35
C GLN A 121 -17.50 -8.42 3.80
N LEU A 122 -16.42 -7.68 3.99
CA LEU A 122 -15.89 -7.36 5.31
C LEU A 122 -16.87 -6.45 6.07
N SER A 123 -16.96 -6.62 7.39
CA SER A 123 -17.73 -5.70 8.22
C SER A 123 -17.04 -4.34 8.37
N ALA A 124 -17.81 -3.31 8.68
CA ALA A 124 -17.25 -1.98 8.94
C ALA A 124 -16.27 -1.98 10.12
N GLU A 125 -16.49 -2.84 11.12
CA GLU A 125 -15.63 -3.01 12.28
C GLU A 125 -14.29 -3.63 11.88
N GLU A 126 -14.29 -4.68 11.05
CA GLU A 126 -13.07 -5.31 10.52
C GLU A 126 -12.24 -4.33 9.67
N ILE A 127 -12.92 -3.54 8.84
CA ILE A 127 -12.28 -2.50 8.03
C ILE A 127 -11.66 -1.39 8.91
N ALA A 128 -12.30 -1.05 10.03
CA ALA A 128 -11.82 0.00 10.94
C ALA A 128 -10.61 -0.40 11.79
N LEU A 129 -10.31 -1.71 11.91
CA LEU A 129 -9.18 -2.20 12.72
C LEU A 129 -7.81 -1.81 12.15
N PHE A 130 -7.72 -1.57 10.85
CA PHE A 130 -6.45 -1.33 10.16
C PHE A 130 -6.47 -0.01 9.38
N THR A 131 -5.29 0.53 9.12
CA THR A 131 -5.14 1.61 8.16
C THR A 131 -5.63 1.13 6.80
N LYS A 132 -6.65 1.80 6.24
CA LYS A 132 -7.25 1.42 4.96
C LYS A 132 -6.21 1.55 3.85
N THR A 133 -5.73 0.42 3.39
CA THR A 133 -4.68 0.34 2.37
C THR A 133 -5.15 -0.54 1.22
N LEU A 134 -5.21 0.03 0.04
CA LEU A 134 -5.45 -0.66 -1.21
C LEU A 134 -4.09 -0.91 -1.86
N THR A 135 -3.77 -2.16 -2.15
CA THR A 135 -2.52 -2.54 -2.84
C THR A 135 -2.83 -3.28 -4.13
N TYR A 136 -2.04 -3.00 -5.14
CA TYR A 136 -2.15 -3.66 -6.43
C TYR A 136 -0.78 -3.92 -7.03
N VAL A 137 -0.58 -5.14 -7.48
CA VAL A 137 0.60 -5.58 -8.21
C VAL A 137 0.13 -6.02 -9.60
N PRO A 138 0.47 -5.30 -10.67
CA PRO A 138 0.09 -5.68 -12.02
C PRO A 138 0.69 -7.03 -12.42
N ASP A 139 -0.10 -7.88 -13.06
CA ASP A 139 0.37 -9.19 -13.58
C ASP A 139 1.44 -9.01 -14.67
N THR A 140 1.36 -7.93 -15.42
CA THR A 140 2.33 -7.57 -16.45
C THR A 140 2.91 -6.21 -16.16
N VAL A 141 4.23 -6.15 -16.04
CA VAL A 141 4.95 -4.91 -15.79
C VAL A 141 5.19 -4.18 -17.10
N ALA A 142 4.69 -2.96 -17.23
CA ALA A 142 4.87 -2.12 -18.40
C ALA A 142 5.82 -0.95 -18.10
N SER A 143 6.73 -0.64 -19.03
CA SER A 143 7.49 0.60 -18.99
C SER A 143 6.64 1.71 -19.56
N ALA A 144 6.39 2.75 -18.79
CA ALA A 144 5.58 3.88 -19.23
C ALA A 144 5.86 5.13 -18.39
N GLN A 145 5.34 6.26 -18.89
CA GLN A 145 5.49 7.56 -18.25
C GLN A 145 4.15 8.12 -17.74
N TYR A 146 3.01 7.71 -18.35
CA TYR A 146 1.71 8.34 -18.10
C TYR A 146 0.74 7.35 -17.45
N TYR A 147 0.14 7.77 -16.37
CA TYR A 147 -0.68 6.91 -15.51
C TYR A 147 -2.02 7.58 -15.21
N GLN A 148 -3.06 6.75 -15.12
CA GLN A 148 -4.41 7.17 -14.76
C GLN A 148 -4.99 6.23 -13.73
N ILE A 149 -5.58 6.80 -12.69
CA ILE A 149 -6.32 6.06 -11.65
C ILE A 149 -7.73 6.65 -11.60
N GLU A 150 -8.71 5.78 -11.54
CA GLU A 150 -10.14 6.13 -11.44
C GLU A 150 -10.75 5.39 -10.26
N PHE A 151 -11.55 6.08 -9.48
CA PHE A 151 -12.29 5.53 -8.36
C PHE A 151 -13.79 5.60 -8.65
N PHE A 152 -14.49 4.52 -8.36
CA PHE A 152 -15.93 4.38 -8.57
C PHE A 152 -16.59 4.11 -7.22
N ASP A 153 -17.01 5.17 -6.56
CA ASP A 153 -17.64 5.15 -5.24
C ASP A 153 -18.72 6.26 -5.16
N SER A 154 -19.61 6.26 -6.15
CA SER A 154 -20.65 7.30 -6.29
C SER A 154 -21.67 7.30 -5.15
N THR A 155 -21.76 6.22 -4.40
CA THR A 155 -22.65 6.03 -3.24
C THR A 155 -21.97 6.34 -1.91
N ASN A 156 -20.75 6.88 -1.94
CA ASN A 156 -20.02 7.21 -0.73
C ASN A 156 -20.82 8.14 0.18
N THR A 157 -21.05 7.71 1.41
CA THR A 157 -21.87 8.44 2.40
C THR A 157 -21.28 9.78 2.82
N ASP A 158 -19.94 9.94 2.69
CA ASP A 158 -19.27 11.22 2.95
C ASP A 158 -19.53 12.24 1.80
N GLY A 159 -20.01 11.78 0.64
CA GLY A 159 -20.24 12.60 -0.55
C GLY A 159 -18.97 12.97 -1.31
N TYR A 160 -17.81 12.44 -0.94
CA TYR A 160 -16.50 12.67 -1.59
C TYR A 160 -15.55 11.50 -1.36
N VAL A 161 -14.48 11.43 -2.15
CA VAL A 161 -13.38 10.48 -1.96
C VAL A 161 -12.17 11.21 -1.41
N GLU A 162 -11.56 10.66 -0.36
CA GLU A 162 -10.31 11.10 0.23
C GLU A 162 -9.19 10.10 0.01
N LEU A 163 -7.98 10.62 -0.23
CA LEU A 163 -6.76 9.84 -0.39
C LEU A 163 -5.66 10.44 0.49
N GLY A 164 -5.05 9.65 1.34
CA GLY A 164 -3.93 10.12 2.17
C GLY A 164 -2.61 10.10 1.41
N ARG A 165 -2.18 8.92 0.97
CA ARG A 165 -0.92 8.73 0.26
C ARG A 165 -1.09 7.76 -0.90
N ILE A 166 -0.38 8.01 -1.99
CA ILE A 166 -0.23 7.05 -3.08
C ILE A 166 1.22 6.60 -3.14
N PHE A 167 1.43 5.31 -3.22
CA PHE A 167 2.71 4.70 -3.52
C PHE A 167 2.69 4.17 -4.95
N VAL A 168 3.69 4.54 -5.73
CA VAL A 168 3.91 4.06 -7.11
C VAL A 168 5.39 3.77 -7.25
N GLY A 169 5.77 2.51 -7.29
CA GLY A 169 7.18 2.17 -7.23
C GLY A 169 7.55 0.85 -7.89
N ALA A 170 8.84 0.61 -7.97
CA ALA A 170 9.40 -0.68 -8.36
C ALA A 170 9.14 -1.70 -7.25
N ILE A 171 9.14 -2.97 -7.62
CA ILE A 171 9.04 -4.08 -6.68
C ILE A 171 10.29 -4.94 -6.70
N TYR A 172 10.58 -5.54 -5.57
CA TYR A 172 11.48 -6.65 -5.43
C TYR A 172 10.70 -7.84 -4.84
N GLN A 173 10.82 -8.98 -5.49
CA GLN A 173 10.26 -10.24 -5.03
C GLN A 173 11.40 -11.27 -5.04
N PRO A 174 11.75 -11.86 -3.88
CA PRO A 174 12.83 -12.84 -3.81
C PRO A 174 12.45 -14.12 -4.54
N GLU A 175 13.41 -14.80 -5.13
CA GLU A 175 13.22 -16.10 -5.78
C GLU A 175 12.80 -17.17 -4.74
N ILE A 176 13.45 -17.14 -3.57
CA ILE A 176 13.10 -17.99 -2.42
C ILE A 176 12.47 -17.08 -1.36
N ASN A 177 11.29 -17.48 -0.86
CA ASN A 177 10.55 -16.70 0.13
C ASN A 177 11.31 -16.55 1.44
N MET A 178 10.78 -15.70 2.33
CA MET A 178 11.32 -15.49 3.66
C MET A 178 11.41 -16.80 4.46
N SER A 179 12.41 -16.86 5.32
CA SER A 179 12.65 -18.00 6.20
C SER A 179 11.57 -18.13 7.26
N LEU A 180 11.47 -19.33 7.83
CA LEU A 180 10.60 -19.58 8.97
C LEU A 180 10.97 -18.64 10.14
N GLY A 181 9.96 -18.19 10.87
CA GLY A 181 10.12 -17.24 11.96
C GLY A 181 9.81 -15.78 11.58
N ALA A 182 9.35 -15.54 10.35
CA ALA A 182 8.78 -14.24 10.00
C ALA A 182 7.59 -13.91 10.91
N SER A 183 7.54 -12.68 11.40
CA SER A 183 6.50 -12.21 12.32
C SER A 183 5.89 -10.90 11.85
N ILE A 184 4.59 -10.76 12.07
CA ILE A 184 3.87 -9.49 11.95
C ILE A 184 3.18 -9.29 13.30
N GLY A 185 3.43 -8.17 13.94
CA GLY A 185 2.84 -7.80 15.22
C GLY A 185 2.47 -6.33 15.26
N ASP A 186 1.79 -5.93 16.34
CA ASP A 186 1.40 -4.55 16.57
C ASP A 186 2.24 -3.95 17.70
N GLU A 187 2.80 -2.79 17.44
CA GLU A 187 3.47 -1.96 18.44
C GLU A 187 2.53 -0.86 18.90
N THR A 188 2.23 -0.83 20.20
CA THR A 188 1.37 0.20 20.76
C THR A 188 2.10 1.54 20.87
N ASN A 189 1.40 2.60 20.47
CA ASN A 189 1.84 3.98 20.68
C ASN A 189 1.08 4.66 21.84
N THR A 190 0.23 3.90 22.57
CA THR A 190 -0.54 4.38 23.71
C THR A 190 0.38 4.77 24.86
N ILE A 191 0.20 5.97 25.40
CA ILE A 191 0.92 6.44 26.58
C ILE A 191 0.12 6.04 27.82
N VAL A 192 0.79 5.47 28.81
CA VAL A 192 0.21 5.08 30.09
C VAL A 192 0.85 5.93 31.19
N ASP A 193 0.05 6.75 31.83
CA ASP A 193 0.46 7.56 32.97
C ASP A 193 -0.10 6.97 34.27
N VAL A 194 0.75 6.74 35.27
CA VAL A 194 0.36 6.17 36.54
C VAL A 194 0.36 7.25 37.60
N ALA A 195 -0.79 7.52 38.21
CA ALA A 195 -0.90 8.45 39.31
C ALA A 195 -0.27 7.90 40.60
N LEU A 196 0.06 8.76 41.56
CA LEU A 196 0.60 8.37 42.88
C LEU A 196 -0.34 7.43 43.65
N SER A 197 -1.63 7.44 43.36
CA SER A 197 -2.65 6.54 43.93
C SER A 197 -2.63 5.13 43.30
N GLY A 198 -1.82 4.89 42.26
CA GLY A 198 -1.81 3.65 41.47
C GLY A 198 -2.88 3.60 40.37
N ALA A 199 -3.66 4.66 40.16
CA ALA A 199 -4.61 4.74 39.05
C ALA A 199 -3.86 4.98 37.75
N GLU A 200 -4.23 4.23 36.71
CA GLU A 200 -3.66 4.32 35.35
C GLU A 200 -4.55 5.19 34.46
N PHE A 201 -3.93 6.07 33.69
CA PHE A 201 -4.57 6.91 32.69
C PHE A 201 -3.98 6.57 31.33
N PHE A 202 -4.85 6.39 30.33
CA PHE A 202 -4.45 5.93 28.99
C PHE A 202 -4.72 7.03 27.96
N ASP A 203 -3.66 7.53 27.30
CA ASP A 203 -3.76 8.29 26.05
C ASP A 203 -3.69 7.30 24.88
N ARG A 204 -4.85 6.80 24.48
CA ARG A 204 -4.96 5.76 23.46
C ARG A 204 -4.61 6.31 22.08
N ARG A 205 -3.60 5.71 21.43
CA ARG A 205 -3.14 6.02 20.08
C ARG A 205 -3.22 4.78 19.20
N ASN A 206 -3.29 4.99 17.89
CA ASN A 206 -3.27 3.88 16.95
C ASN A 206 -1.96 3.09 17.07
N SER A 207 -2.06 1.78 17.07
CA SER A 207 -0.90 0.88 16.97
C SER A 207 -0.34 0.89 15.56
N SER A 208 0.97 0.65 15.45
CA SER A 208 1.65 0.47 14.17
C SER A 208 1.97 -0.99 13.96
N ARG A 209 1.70 -1.53 12.78
CA ARG A 209 2.15 -2.87 12.41
C ARG A 209 3.66 -2.87 12.24
N VAL A 210 4.29 -3.97 12.68
CA VAL A 210 5.72 -4.21 12.51
C VAL A 210 5.90 -5.59 11.90
N ALA A 211 6.52 -5.65 10.73
CA ALA A 211 6.90 -6.89 10.08
C ALA A 211 8.40 -7.12 10.24
N GLN A 212 8.77 -8.30 10.73
CA GLN A 212 10.17 -8.72 10.83
C GLN A 212 10.33 -10.07 10.12
N PHE A 213 11.27 -10.15 9.20
CA PHE A 213 11.54 -11.35 8.42
C PHE A 213 12.98 -11.37 7.91
N THR A 214 13.46 -12.57 7.62
CA THR A 214 14.80 -12.80 7.11
C THR A 214 14.73 -13.49 5.75
N LEU A 215 15.57 -13.05 4.82
CA LEU A 215 15.79 -13.67 3.52
C LEU A 215 17.13 -14.39 3.57
N ASP A 216 17.13 -15.73 3.74
CA ASP A 216 18.35 -16.52 4.03
C ASP A 216 19.07 -17.05 2.80
N HIS A 217 18.41 -17.10 1.67
CA HIS A 217 18.93 -17.80 0.50
C HIS A 217 19.04 -16.92 -0.75
N LEU A 218 19.39 -15.65 -0.56
CA LEU A 218 19.55 -14.72 -1.65
C LEU A 218 20.68 -15.14 -2.60
N ALA A 219 20.41 -15.10 -3.89
CA ALA A 219 21.44 -15.20 -4.92
C ALA A 219 22.31 -13.94 -4.92
N TYR A 220 23.48 -14.00 -5.56
CA TYR A 220 24.39 -12.84 -5.63
C TYR A 220 23.71 -11.58 -6.19
N ASN A 221 22.95 -11.71 -7.29
CA ASN A 221 22.25 -10.59 -7.89
C ASN A 221 21.17 -10.01 -6.95
N GLU A 222 20.45 -10.87 -6.24
CA GLU A 222 19.47 -10.46 -5.25
C GLU A 222 20.10 -9.72 -4.07
N SER A 223 21.29 -10.13 -3.65
CA SER A 223 22.03 -9.45 -2.58
C SER A 223 22.37 -8.01 -2.96
N ILE A 224 22.78 -7.78 -4.22
CA ILE A 224 23.02 -6.43 -4.75
C ILE A 224 21.73 -5.60 -4.73
N ILE A 225 20.63 -6.14 -5.26
CA ILE A 225 19.33 -5.45 -5.28
C ILE A 225 18.88 -5.09 -3.85
N ASN A 226 19.02 -6.01 -2.89
CA ASN A 226 18.67 -5.74 -1.50
C ASN A 226 19.58 -4.66 -0.87
N GLY A 227 20.85 -4.63 -1.22
CA GLY A 227 21.77 -3.56 -0.83
C GLY A 227 21.34 -2.20 -1.38
N ASP A 228 20.92 -2.16 -2.64
CA ASP A 228 20.43 -0.95 -3.29
C ASP A 228 19.10 -0.49 -2.67
N ILE A 229 18.17 -1.41 -2.37
CA ILE A 229 16.92 -1.10 -1.67
C ILE A 229 17.19 -0.44 -0.33
N MET A 230 18.08 -1.02 0.48
CA MET A 230 18.44 -0.46 1.79
C MET A 230 19.11 0.91 1.67
N LYS A 231 19.94 1.11 0.65
CA LYS A 231 20.63 2.37 0.39
C LYS A 231 19.70 3.46 -0.12
N ILE A 232 18.72 3.11 -0.97
CA ILE A 232 17.73 4.03 -1.53
C ILE A 232 16.69 4.40 -0.47
N SER A 233 16.20 3.39 0.27
CA SER A 233 15.14 3.59 1.25
C SER A 233 15.64 4.20 2.55
N GLY A 234 16.90 3.92 2.95
CA GLY A 234 17.38 4.38 4.25
C GLY A 234 16.40 3.95 5.37
N VAL A 235 16.31 4.76 6.40
CA VAL A 235 15.30 4.60 7.49
C VAL A 235 14.18 5.64 7.37
N ASP A 236 14.23 6.49 6.38
CA ASP A 236 13.36 7.64 6.19
C ASP A 236 12.45 7.54 4.98
N ALA A 237 12.82 6.79 3.93
CA ALA A 237 11.95 6.60 2.77
C ALA A 237 10.92 5.49 3.00
N GLU A 238 9.84 5.59 2.24
CA GLU A 238 8.73 4.66 2.28
C GLU A 238 9.06 3.34 1.58
N VAL A 239 8.59 2.26 2.17
CA VAL A 239 8.66 0.91 1.63
C VAL A 239 7.26 0.30 1.70
N LEU A 240 6.78 -0.27 0.61
CA LEU A 240 5.54 -1.03 0.58
C LEU A 240 5.86 -2.50 0.89
N TYR A 241 5.28 -3.01 1.95
CA TYR A 241 5.38 -4.41 2.33
C TYR A 241 4.11 -5.15 1.94
N ILE A 242 4.26 -6.29 1.26
CA ILE A 242 3.18 -7.21 0.92
C ILE A 242 3.65 -8.62 1.27
N TYR A 243 2.95 -9.25 2.23
CA TYR A 243 3.31 -10.59 2.70
C TYR A 243 3.13 -11.66 1.62
N ASP A 244 1.98 -11.66 0.97
CA ASP A 244 1.60 -12.62 -0.08
C ASP A 244 0.55 -11.99 -1.00
N ASN A 245 0.88 -11.85 -2.27
CA ASN A 245 -0.03 -11.24 -3.26
C ASN A 245 -1.12 -12.20 -3.75
N ASN A 246 -0.97 -13.51 -3.55
CA ASN A 246 -1.98 -14.50 -3.97
C ASN A 246 -3.17 -14.58 -3.02
N THR A 247 -3.01 -14.09 -1.78
CA THR A 247 -4.05 -14.15 -0.76
C THR A 247 -4.73 -12.77 -0.66
N ALA A 248 -5.54 -12.43 -1.66
CA ALA A 248 -6.25 -11.13 -1.71
C ALA A 248 -7.06 -10.83 -0.43
N LEU A 249 -7.56 -11.87 0.22
CA LEU A 249 -8.40 -11.76 1.43
C LEU A 249 -7.68 -11.12 2.62
N ASP A 250 -6.43 -11.49 2.82
CA ASP A 250 -5.64 -10.99 3.96
C ASP A 250 -4.74 -9.80 3.58
N LEU A 251 -4.83 -9.34 2.33
CA LEU A 251 -3.96 -8.28 1.84
C LEU A 251 -4.06 -7.02 2.69
N HIS A 252 -5.27 -6.62 3.09
CA HIS A 252 -5.52 -5.46 3.94
C HIS A 252 -4.91 -5.59 5.35
N ARG A 253 -4.70 -6.84 5.84
CA ARG A 253 -4.09 -7.12 7.14
C ARG A 253 -2.58 -7.25 7.05
N ARG A 254 -2.07 -7.78 5.94
CA ARG A 254 -0.67 -8.20 5.75
C ARG A 254 0.09 -7.38 4.70
N ALA A 255 -0.52 -6.30 4.21
CA ALA A 255 0.15 -5.33 3.37
C ALA A 255 0.00 -3.94 3.98
N PHE A 256 1.09 -3.19 4.03
CA PHE A 256 1.08 -1.82 4.54
C PHE A 256 2.26 -1.02 3.99
N LEU A 257 2.07 0.29 3.99
CA LEU A 257 3.14 1.23 3.71
C LEU A 257 3.90 1.51 5.02
N GLY A 258 5.19 1.27 5.02
CA GLY A 258 6.03 1.41 6.18
C GLY A 258 7.37 2.07 5.87
N ARG A 259 8.27 2.05 6.83
CA ARG A 259 9.69 2.43 6.71
C ARG A 259 10.57 1.36 7.35
N LEU A 260 11.78 1.27 6.90
CA LEU A 260 12.78 0.41 7.57
C LEU A 260 13.09 0.99 8.95
N ARG A 261 13.09 0.15 9.99
CA ARG A 261 13.50 0.56 11.35
C ARG A 261 15.01 0.64 11.48
N ALA A 262 15.69 -0.29 10.83
CA ALA A 262 17.15 -0.38 10.82
C ALA A 262 17.62 -0.89 9.46
N LEU A 263 18.85 -0.58 9.11
CA LEU A 263 19.55 -1.12 7.95
C LEU A 263 20.34 -2.32 8.42
N SER A 264 19.89 -3.52 8.04
CA SER A 264 20.59 -4.75 8.39
C SER A 264 21.73 -5.05 7.41
N PRO A 265 22.89 -5.53 7.89
CA PRO A 265 23.97 -5.92 7.00
C PRO A 265 23.57 -7.12 6.14
N ILE A 266 24.11 -7.17 4.93
CA ILE A 266 24.04 -8.36 4.10
C ILE A 266 25.19 -9.26 4.50
N SER A 267 24.90 -10.44 5.01
CA SER A 267 25.88 -11.45 5.38
C SER A 267 25.91 -12.60 4.37
N GLN A 268 27.01 -13.34 4.35
CA GLN A 268 27.19 -14.52 3.50
C GLN A 268 27.39 -15.77 4.37
N PRO A 269 26.31 -16.37 4.89
CA PRO A 269 26.41 -17.55 5.76
C PRO A 269 26.85 -18.81 5.03
N TYR A 270 26.60 -18.89 3.71
CA TYR A 270 26.93 -20.04 2.88
C TYR A 270 27.70 -19.63 1.62
N ASN A 271 28.38 -20.58 1.02
CA ASN A 271 29.01 -20.32 -0.27
C ASN A 271 27.95 -19.95 -1.32
N THR A 272 28.11 -18.82 -2.00
CA THR A 272 27.19 -18.30 -3.03
C THR A 272 25.79 -17.92 -2.57
N ARG A 273 25.48 -17.92 -1.26
CA ARG A 273 24.20 -17.51 -0.72
C ARG A 273 24.37 -16.41 0.33
N TYR A 274 23.48 -15.46 0.26
CA TYR A 274 23.48 -14.27 1.09
C TYR A 274 22.22 -14.22 1.95
N GLN A 275 22.30 -13.45 3.03
CA GLN A 275 21.23 -13.29 4.00
C GLN A 275 21.09 -11.83 4.37
N THR A 276 19.86 -11.39 4.56
CA THR A 276 19.55 -10.08 5.14
C THR A 276 18.23 -10.13 5.91
N THR A 277 18.07 -9.28 6.92
CA THR A 277 16.88 -9.18 7.73
C THR A 277 16.20 -7.83 7.47
N TYR A 278 14.89 -7.85 7.35
CA TYR A 278 14.06 -6.66 7.24
C TYR A 278 13.23 -6.48 8.51
N GLU A 279 13.16 -5.27 8.98
CA GLU A 279 12.24 -4.82 10.03
C GLU A 279 11.53 -3.58 9.51
N ILE A 280 10.25 -3.70 9.19
CA ILE A 280 9.43 -2.67 8.55
C ILE A 280 8.34 -2.26 9.53
N LYS A 281 8.31 -0.97 9.90
CA LYS A 281 7.26 -0.37 10.75
C LYS A 281 6.31 0.45 9.90
N GLU A 282 5.00 0.22 10.10
CA GLU A 282 3.93 0.94 9.42
C GLU A 282 3.98 2.45 9.71
N LEU A 283 3.67 3.24 8.68
CA LEU A 283 3.43 4.67 8.76
C LEU A 283 1.95 4.92 9.11
N LEU A 284 1.71 5.80 10.10
CA LEU A 284 0.37 6.20 10.57
C LEU A 284 0.05 7.65 10.19
#